data_7a1130c3d3aac8c2698773e5e0e458c6
#
_entry.id   7a1130c3d3aac8c2698773e5e0e458c6
#
_cell.length_a   1.000
_cell.length_b   1.000
_cell.length_c   1.000
_cell.angle_alpha   90.00
_cell.angle_beta   90.00
_cell.angle_gamma   90.00
#
_symmetry.space_group_name_H-M   'P 1'
#
loop_
_entity.id
_entity.type
_entity.pdbx_description
1 polymer ?
#
loop_
_entity_poly.entity_id
_entity_poly.type
_entity_poly.pdbx_seq_one_letter_code
_entity_poly.pdbx_strand_id
1 'polypeptide(L)'
;MPLTRCARENMNTIVFNLADTQYPARLRQRLGSAAPPELTALGNPAFLSQPMTALFCSARCPGGTILSAYDQAAHWRDTGRCVISGFHSSVEKECLRILLRGSQPVIICPARSIPTRPPPEWRAPMSEGRLLLLSFFKDGPRRPTTETAQRRNTLVAALADDVYIPYA
;
A
#
# COMPACT_ATOMS: atom_id res chain seq x y z
N MET A 1 4.42 -8.56 40.59
CA MET A 1 4.74 -7.67 39.46
C MET A 1 3.57 -7.73 38.48
N PRO A 2 2.77 -6.68 38.31
CA PRO A 2 1.72 -6.72 37.31
C PRO A 2 2.38 -6.55 35.94
N LEU A 3 2.14 -7.53 35.08
CA LEU A 3 2.47 -7.48 33.66
C LEU A 3 1.75 -6.26 33.06
N THR A 4 2.51 -5.32 32.63
CA THR A 4 2.05 -4.11 31.95
C THR A 4 1.24 -4.55 30.74
N ARG A 5 -0.05 -4.31 30.81
CA ARG A 5 -1.02 -4.48 29.72
C ARG A 5 -0.53 -3.59 28.58
N CYS A 6 0.12 -4.22 27.59
CA CYS A 6 0.54 -3.55 26.38
C CYS A 6 -0.67 -2.78 25.83
N ALA A 7 -0.55 -1.46 25.78
CA ALA A 7 -1.58 -0.58 25.26
C ALA A 7 -1.92 -1.07 23.84
N ARG A 8 -3.13 -1.57 23.65
CA ARG A 8 -3.74 -1.66 22.33
C ARG A 8 -3.94 -0.22 21.90
N GLU A 9 -2.96 0.36 21.24
CA GLU A 9 -3.20 1.57 20.48
C GLU A 9 -4.32 1.22 19.51
N ASN A 10 -5.49 1.77 19.77
CA ASN A 10 -6.59 1.80 18.81
C ASN A 10 -6.10 2.60 17.62
N MET A 11 -5.53 1.93 16.63
CA MET A 11 -5.23 2.56 15.36
C MET A 11 -6.58 2.91 14.73
N ASN A 12 -6.95 4.18 14.86
CA ASN A 12 -8.19 4.68 14.30
C ASN A 12 -8.07 4.75 12.77
N THR A 13 -9.04 4.22 12.09
CA THR A 13 -9.21 4.41 10.66
C THR A 13 -9.47 5.88 10.37
N ILE A 14 -8.72 6.46 9.43
CA ILE A 14 -8.89 7.83 8.96
C ILE A 14 -9.66 7.80 7.65
N VAL A 15 -10.63 8.70 7.50
CA VAL A 15 -11.41 8.88 6.27
C VAL A 15 -11.05 10.24 5.67
N PHE A 16 -10.66 10.26 4.41
CA PHE A 16 -10.43 11.48 3.63
C PHE A 16 -11.54 11.63 2.59
N ASN A 17 -12.24 12.75 2.63
CA ASN A 17 -13.18 13.12 1.58
C ASN A 17 -12.50 13.98 0.52
N LEU A 18 -12.99 13.94 -0.69
CA LEU A 18 -12.41 14.70 -1.82
C LEU A 18 -12.26 16.20 -1.54
N ALA A 19 -13.14 16.77 -0.72
CA ALA A 19 -13.10 18.18 -0.34
C ALA A 19 -12.08 18.50 0.77
N ASP A 20 -11.54 17.49 1.46
CA ASP A 20 -10.62 17.69 2.58
C ASP A 20 -9.27 18.20 2.09
N THR A 21 -8.65 19.09 2.86
CA THR A 21 -7.29 19.58 2.56
C THR A 21 -6.23 18.49 2.63
N GLN A 22 -6.46 17.45 3.42
CA GLN A 22 -5.57 16.31 3.59
C GLN A 22 -5.73 15.23 2.51
N TYR A 23 -6.76 15.36 1.65
CA TYR A 23 -6.93 14.45 0.52
C TYR A 23 -5.73 14.56 -0.44
N PRO A 24 -5.15 13.45 -0.93
CA PRO A 24 -3.97 13.50 -1.79
C PRO A 24 -4.17 14.36 -3.03
N ALA A 25 -3.47 15.48 -3.10
CA ALA A 25 -3.58 16.42 -4.22
C ALA A 25 -3.27 15.77 -5.58
N ARG A 26 -2.38 14.80 -5.60
CA ARG A 26 -2.02 14.04 -6.81
C ARG A 26 -3.21 13.33 -7.44
N LEU A 27 -4.09 12.76 -6.62
CA LEU A 27 -5.31 12.12 -7.13
C LEU A 27 -6.25 13.13 -7.78
N ARG A 28 -6.44 14.29 -7.18
CA ARG A 28 -7.24 15.37 -7.79
C ARG A 28 -6.65 15.83 -9.12
N GLN A 29 -5.35 16.05 -9.13
CA GLN A 29 -4.65 16.59 -10.29
C GLN A 29 -4.62 15.61 -11.47
N ARG A 30 -4.39 14.32 -11.19
CA ARG A 30 -4.20 13.30 -12.22
C ARG A 30 -5.48 12.64 -12.66
N LEU A 31 -6.46 12.52 -11.79
CA LEU A 31 -7.73 11.83 -12.08
C LEU A 31 -8.92 12.77 -12.26
N GLY A 32 -8.84 14.03 -11.80
CA GLY A 32 -9.92 14.98 -11.92
C GLY A 32 -11.25 14.44 -11.39
N SER A 33 -12.27 14.38 -12.23
CA SER A 33 -13.59 13.84 -11.87
C SER A 33 -13.61 12.35 -11.59
N ALA A 34 -12.58 11.60 -12.02
CA ALA A 34 -12.43 10.17 -11.74
C ALA A 34 -11.76 9.91 -10.39
N ALA A 35 -11.33 10.95 -9.65
CA ALA A 35 -10.76 10.80 -8.32
C ALA A 35 -11.82 10.21 -7.36
N PRO A 36 -11.44 9.23 -6.49
CA PRO A 36 -12.36 8.66 -5.53
C PRO A 36 -12.94 9.74 -4.61
N PRO A 37 -14.24 9.75 -4.35
CA PRO A 37 -14.85 10.72 -3.44
C PRO A 37 -14.40 10.53 -2.00
N GLU A 38 -13.95 9.33 -1.63
CA GLU A 38 -13.54 8.97 -0.28
C GLU A 38 -12.40 7.96 -0.31
N LEU A 39 -11.45 8.12 0.63
CA LEU A 39 -10.36 7.19 0.89
C LEU A 39 -10.40 6.82 2.36
N THR A 40 -10.08 5.57 2.65
CA THR A 40 -9.92 5.06 4.01
C THR A 40 -8.47 4.67 4.25
N ALA A 41 -7.88 5.14 5.34
CA ALA A 41 -6.49 4.86 5.69
C ALA A 41 -6.38 4.31 7.11
N LEU A 42 -5.44 3.40 7.30
CA LEU A 42 -5.05 2.88 8.60
C LEU A 42 -3.53 2.87 8.71
N GLY A 43 -2.98 3.62 9.66
CA GLY A 43 -1.55 3.82 9.83
C GLY A 43 -1.15 5.29 9.70
N ASN A 44 0.07 5.57 9.23
CA ASN A 44 0.60 6.92 9.13
C ASN A 44 0.26 7.59 7.80
N PRO A 45 -0.68 8.55 7.74
CA PRO A 45 -1.09 9.20 6.50
C PRO A 45 -0.03 10.14 5.91
N ALA A 46 1.00 10.52 6.68
CA ALA A 46 2.08 11.38 6.20
C ALA A 46 2.85 10.75 5.01
N PHE A 47 2.79 9.41 4.86
CA PHE A 47 3.43 8.73 3.74
C PHE A 47 2.83 9.11 2.37
N LEU A 48 1.58 9.56 2.34
CA LEU A 48 0.93 10.00 1.11
C LEU A 48 1.55 11.28 0.51
N SER A 49 2.33 12.03 1.30
CA SER A 49 3.05 13.24 0.85
C SER A 49 4.49 12.98 0.44
N GLN A 50 5.00 11.77 0.63
CA GLN A 50 6.37 11.40 0.29
C GLN A 50 6.49 10.95 -1.17
N PRO A 51 7.69 11.07 -1.77
CA PRO A 51 8.00 10.40 -3.03
C PRO A 51 7.85 8.89 -2.89
N MET A 52 7.16 8.26 -3.84
CA MET A 52 6.88 6.82 -3.79
C MET A 52 6.94 6.19 -5.18
N THR A 53 7.28 4.90 -5.19
CA THR A 53 7.30 4.06 -6.39
C THR A 53 6.18 3.05 -6.33
N ALA A 54 5.38 2.96 -7.38
CA ALA A 54 4.37 1.92 -7.55
C ALA A 54 4.99 0.64 -8.09
N LEU A 55 4.67 -0.49 -7.49
CA LEU A 55 5.08 -1.82 -7.95
C LEU A 55 3.88 -2.57 -8.51
N PHE A 56 4.01 -3.03 -9.75
CA PHE A 56 3.04 -3.93 -10.39
C PHE A 56 3.78 -5.10 -11.02
N CYS A 57 3.34 -6.32 -10.79
CA CYS A 57 3.91 -7.51 -11.42
C CYS A 57 2.83 -8.53 -11.71
N SER A 58 2.84 -9.05 -12.96
CA SER A 58 1.95 -10.13 -13.35
C SER A 58 2.15 -11.38 -12.49
N ALA A 59 1.08 -12.15 -12.29
CA ALA A 59 1.14 -13.43 -11.60
C ALA A 59 1.99 -14.47 -12.35
N ARG A 60 2.14 -14.32 -13.68
CA ARG A 60 2.94 -15.21 -14.54
C ARG A 60 4.26 -14.55 -14.92
N CYS A 61 5.16 -14.44 -13.95
CA CYS A 61 6.46 -13.79 -14.16
C CYS A 61 7.57 -14.84 -14.39
N PRO A 62 8.41 -14.70 -15.44
CA PRO A 62 9.56 -15.57 -15.66
C PRO A 62 10.59 -15.51 -14.54
N GLY A 63 11.29 -16.62 -14.25
CA GLY A 63 12.20 -16.77 -13.13
C GLY A 63 13.31 -15.71 -13.04
N GLY A 64 13.96 -15.37 -14.17
CA GLY A 64 15.00 -14.32 -14.18
C GLY A 64 14.45 -12.93 -13.84
N THR A 65 13.25 -12.63 -14.28
CA THR A 65 12.56 -11.37 -13.96
C THR A 65 12.11 -11.34 -12.50
N ILE A 66 11.74 -12.47 -11.91
CA ILE A 66 11.42 -12.59 -10.49
C ILE A 66 12.62 -12.18 -9.62
N LEU A 67 13.81 -12.69 -9.92
CA LEU A 67 15.04 -12.34 -9.20
C LEU A 67 15.34 -10.84 -9.29
N SER A 68 15.19 -10.25 -10.47
CA SER A 68 15.36 -8.80 -10.66
C SER A 68 14.38 -7.99 -9.82
N ALA A 69 13.14 -8.45 -9.70
CA ALA A 69 12.14 -7.80 -8.85
C ALA A 69 12.52 -7.85 -7.37
N TYR A 70 13.03 -8.99 -6.90
CA TYR A 70 13.49 -9.15 -5.51
C TYR A 70 14.72 -8.31 -5.20
N ASP A 71 15.68 -8.25 -6.12
CA ASP A 71 16.86 -7.38 -6.00
C ASP A 71 16.45 -5.91 -5.94
N GLN A 72 15.48 -5.51 -6.76
CA GLN A 72 14.94 -4.16 -6.73
C GLN A 72 14.22 -3.84 -5.41
N ALA A 73 13.45 -4.77 -4.88
CA ALA A 73 12.80 -4.61 -3.58
C ALA A 73 13.83 -4.46 -2.45
N ALA A 74 14.91 -5.24 -2.47
CA ALA A 74 16.02 -5.12 -1.53
C ALA A 74 16.73 -3.76 -1.66
N HIS A 75 16.94 -3.27 -2.87
CA HIS A 75 17.50 -1.97 -3.13
C HIS A 75 16.63 -0.85 -2.53
N TRP A 76 15.32 -0.87 -2.76
CA TRP A 76 14.40 0.11 -2.16
C TRP A 76 14.40 0.05 -0.64
N ARG A 77 14.44 -1.16 -0.06
CA ARG A 77 14.56 -1.35 1.38
C ARG A 77 15.81 -0.66 1.93
N ASP A 78 16.95 -0.87 1.28
CA ASP A 78 18.26 -0.39 1.75
C ASP A 78 18.45 1.11 1.50
N THR A 79 17.78 1.67 0.50
CA THR A 79 17.83 3.11 0.18
C THR A 79 16.70 3.93 0.80
N GLY A 80 15.79 3.32 1.54
CA GLY A 80 14.71 4.02 2.23
C GLY A 80 13.55 4.45 1.33
N ARG A 81 13.38 3.84 0.15
CA ARG A 81 12.33 4.22 -0.80
C ARG A 81 10.95 3.75 -0.33
N CYS A 82 9.98 4.65 -0.31
CA CYS A 82 8.58 4.30 -0.10
C CYS A 82 8.04 3.57 -1.32
N VAL A 83 7.43 2.40 -1.12
CA VAL A 83 6.82 1.59 -2.17
C VAL A 83 5.33 1.44 -1.89
N ILE A 84 4.53 1.64 -2.93
CA ILE A 84 3.07 1.48 -2.91
C ILE A 84 2.66 0.38 -3.89
N SER A 85 1.81 -0.53 -3.46
CA SER A 85 1.29 -1.62 -4.30
C SER A 85 0.06 -2.27 -3.67
N GLY A 86 -0.64 -3.09 -4.45
CA GLY A 86 -1.62 -4.02 -3.94
C GLY A 86 -1.03 -5.27 -3.31
N PHE A 87 0.21 -5.60 -3.65
CA PHE A 87 0.93 -6.79 -3.18
C PHE A 87 0.09 -8.06 -3.32
N HIS A 88 -0.54 -8.21 -4.49
CA HIS A 88 -1.50 -9.30 -4.73
C HIS A 88 -0.88 -10.53 -5.41
N SER A 89 -0.04 -10.34 -6.43
CA SER A 89 0.66 -11.45 -7.08
C SER A 89 1.70 -12.08 -6.15
N SER A 90 2.11 -13.32 -6.44
CA SER A 90 3.14 -14.01 -5.63
C SER A 90 4.47 -13.27 -5.60
N VAL A 91 4.86 -12.66 -6.71
CA VAL A 91 6.08 -11.83 -6.79
C VAL A 91 5.94 -10.56 -5.94
N GLU A 92 4.81 -9.86 -6.06
CA GLU A 92 4.55 -8.65 -5.25
C GLU A 92 4.51 -8.98 -3.75
N LYS A 93 3.92 -10.11 -3.36
CA LYS A 93 3.89 -10.55 -1.96
C LYS A 93 5.29 -10.83 -1.41
N GLU A 94 6.16 -11.42 -2.19
CA GLU A 94 7.54 -11.66 -1.76
C GLU A 94 8.33 -10.35 -1.70
N CYS A 95 8.12 -9.43 -2.64
CA CYS A 95 8.67 -8.08 -2.56
C CYS A 95 8.23 -7.38 -1.26
N LEU A 96 6.96 -7.53 -0.87
CA LEU A 96 6.47 -6.99 0.41
C LEU A 96 7.23 -7.58 1.60
N ARG A 97 7.46 -8.89 1.64
CA ARG A 97 8.24 -9.52 2.72
C ARG A 97 9.66 -8.95 2.81
N ILE A 98 10.30 -8.72 1.67
CA ILE A 98 11.62 -8.10 1.60
C ILE A 98 11.58 -6.67 2.15
N LEU A 99 10.60 -5.88 1.72
CA LEU A 99 10.42 -4.49 2.16
C LEU A 99 10.11 -4.39 3.66
N LEU A 100 9.30 -5.29 4.20
CA LEU A 100 8.94 -5.28 5.61
C LEU A 100 10.12 -5.60 6.57
N ARG A 101 11.21 -6.13 6.06
CA ARG A 101 12.46 -6.33 6.83
C ARG A 101 13.26 -5.04 7.03
N GLY A 102 12.94 -3.98 6.29
CA GLY A 102 13.60 -2.68 6.42
C GLY A 102 12.89 -1.76 7.41
N SER A 103 13.26 -0.48 7.34
CA SER A 103 12.67 0.60 8.16
C SER A 103 11.92 1.64 7.33
N GLN A 104 11.95 1.51 5.99
CA GLN A 104 11.30 2.45 5.08
C GLN A 104 9.77 2.33 5.12
N PRO A 105 9.05 3.40 4.72
CA PRO A 105 7.60 3.36 4.60
C PRO A 105 7.12 2.40 3.50
N VAL A 106 6.01 1.71 3.76
CA VAL A 106 5.31 0.88 2.78
C VAL A 106 3.83 1.22 2.80
N ILE A 107 3.21 1.35 1.63
CA ILE A 107 1.78 1.59 1.48
C ILE A 107 1.16 0.39 0.78
N ILE A 108 0.21 -0.26 1.46
CA ILE A 108 -0.54 -1.40 0.91
C ILE A 108 -1.94 -0.93 0.53
N CYS A 109 -2.30 -1.13 -0.74
CA CYS A 109 -3.61 -0.79 -1.28
C CYS A 109 -4.37 -2.07 -1.66
N PRO A 110 -5.21 -2.63 -0.78
CA PRO A 110 -6.02 -3.79 -1.14
C PRO A 110 -7.07 -3.41 -2.19
N ALA A 111 -7.46 -4.37 -3.04
CA ALA A 111 -8.58 -4.22 -3.98
C ALA A 111 -9.94 -4.50 -3.31
N ARG A 112 -10.05 -4.16 -2.06
CA ARG A 112 -11.22 -4.31 -1.17
C ARG A 112 -11.11 -3.31 -0.03
N SER A 113 -12.08 -3.27 0.86
CA SER A 113 -11.98 -2.50 2.12
C SER A 113 -10.79 -2.97 2.97
N ILE A 114 -10.32 -2.10 3.85
CA ILE A 114 -9.25 -2.44 4.80
C ILE A 114 -9.69 -3.63 5.67
N PRO A 115 -8.87 -4.68 5.79
CA PRO A 115 -9.21 -5.83 6.61
C PRO A 115 -9.29 -5.43 8.09
N THR A 116 -10.36 -5.91 8.77
CA THR A 116 -10.55 -5.69 10.21
C THR A 116 -9.49 -6.38 11.07
N ARG A 117 -8.89 -7.43 10.52
CA ARG A 117 -7.79 -8.18 11.15
C ARG A 117 -6.63 -8.30 10.17
N PRO A 118 -5.69 -7.34 10.21
CA PRO A 118 -4.50 -7.42 9.36
C PRO A 118 -3.68 -8.70 9.62
N PRO A 119 -2.99 -9.23 8.61
CA PRO A 119 -2.10 -10.36 8.77
C PRO A 119 -1.09 -10.14 9.90
N PRO A 120 -0.69 -11.20 10.63
CA PRO A 120 0.25 -11.08 11.75
C PRO A 120 1.57 -10.39 11.39
N GLU A 121 2.09 -10.63 10.19
CA GLU A 121 3.33 -10.05 9.69
C GLU A 121 3.28 -8.52 9.49
N TRP A 122 2.09 -7.93 9.45
CA TRP A 122 1.93 -6.47 9.32
C TRP A 122 1.87 -5.76 10.67
N ARG A 123 1.70 -6.48 11.77
CA ARG A 123 1.49 -5.90 13.11
C ARG A 123 2.69 -5.09 13.58
N ALA A 124 3.90 -5.65 13.48
CA ALA A 124 5.10 -4.95 13.89
C ALA A 124 5.36 -3.69 13.04
N PRO A 125 5.36 -3.76 11.68
CA PRO A 125 5.48 -2.57 10.84
C PRO A 125 4.41 -1.51 11.11
N MET A 126 3.19 -1.91 11.41
CA MET A 126 2.12 -0.97 11.76
C MET A 126 2.38 -0.30 13.09
N SER A 127 2.76 -1.05 14.13
CA SER A 127 3.07 -0.49 15.46
C SER A 127 4.33 0.37 15.45
N GLU A 128 5.26 0.13 14.54
CA GLU A 128 6.44 0.95 14.30
C GLU A 128 6.14 2.22 13.50
N GLY A 129 4.91 2.41 13.02
CA GLY A 129 4.47 3.58 12.28
C GLY A 129 5.03 3.69 10.87
N ARG A 130 5.45 2.59 10.24
CA ARG A 130 6.03 2.55 8.88
C ARG A 130 5.18 1.84 7.83
N LEU A 131 3.99 1.37 8.18
CA LEU A 131 3.04 0.77 7.26
C LEU A 131 1.75 1.58 7.23
N LEU A 132 1.29 1.89 6.02
CA LEU A 132 -0.01 2.49 5.77
C LEU A 132 -0.86 1.55 4.93
N LEU A 133 -2.07 1.25 5.39
CA LEU A 133 -3.11 0.62 4.58
C LEU A 133 -3.99 1.71 4.00
N LEU A 134 -4.20 1.70 2.70
CA LEU A 134 -5.02 2.68 1.99
C LEU A 134 -6.05 1.97 1.11
N SER A 135 -7.33 2.23 1.33
CA SER A 135 -8.40 1.65 0.52
C SER A 135 -9.22 2.72 -0.17
N PHE A 136 -9.60 2.43 -1.41
CA PHE A 136 -10.53 3.21 -2.23
C PHE A 136 -11.94 2.60 -2.22
N PHE A 137 -12.16 1.54 -1.42
CA PHE A 137 -13.37 0.73 -1.40
C PHE A 137 -13.94 0.67 0.02
N LYS A 138 -14.75 1.65 0.42
CA LYS A 138 -15.33 1.72 1.77
C LYS A 138 -16.24 0.52 2.07
N ASP A 139 -17.17 0.26 1.16
CA ASP A 139 -18.16 -0.82 1.25
C ASP A 139 -17.94 -1.84 0.12
N GLY A 140 -16.68 -2.02 -0.26
CA GLY A 140 -16.30 -2.87 -1.38
C GLY A 140 -16.53 -4.36 -1.12
N PRO A 141 -16.38 -5.20 -2.16
CA PRO A 141 -16.55 -6.63 -2.03
C PRO A 141 -15.59 -7.19 -0.97
N ARG A 142 -16.01 -8.24 -0.26
CA ARG A 142 -15.17 -8.92 0.73
C ARG A 142 -13.94 -9.59 0.09
N ARG A 143 -14.02 -9.89 -1.21
CA ARG A 143 -12.93 -10.48 -2.00
C ARG A 143 -12.59 -9.57 -3.18
N PRO A 144 -11.31 -9.43 -3.54
CA PRO A 144 -10.92 -8.72 -4.74
C PRO A 144 -11.55 -9.34 -5.99
N THR A 145 -11.91 -8.49 -6.94
CA THR A 145 -12.33 -8.89 -8.30
C THR A 145 -11.34 -8.32 -9.31
N THR A 146 -11.41 -8.77 -10.56
CA THR A 146 -10.58 -8.20 -11.64
C THR A 146 -10.84 -6.70 -11.80
N GLU A 147 -12.10 -6.29 -11.73
CA GLU A 147 -12.50 -4.89 -11.82
C GLU A 147 -11.92 -4.04 -10.68
N THR A 148 -12.07 -4.49 -9.43
CA THR A 148 -11.54 -3.77 -8.27
C THR A 148 -10.01 -3.74 -8.26
N ALA A 149 -9.35 -4.80 -8.75
CA ALA A 149 -7.90 -4.84 -8.90
C ALA A 149 -7.41 -3.84 -9.95
N GLN A 150 -8.06 -3.75 -11.10
CA GLN A 150 -7.73 -2.79 -12.15
C GLN A 150 -7.92 -1.35 -11.67
N ARG A 151 -9.04 -1.06 -11.02
CA ARG A 151 -9.32 0.25 -10.44
C ARG A 151 -8.28 0.62 -9.39
N ARG A 152 -7.94 -0.28 -8.48
CA ARG A 152 -6.87 -0.09 -7.51
C ARG A 152 -5.54 0.25 -8.19
N ASN A 153 -5.17 -0.48 -9.24
CA ASN A 153 -3.92 -0.24 -9.95
C ASN A 153 -3.87 1.16 -10.57
N THR A 154 -4.97 1.63 -11.17
CA THR A 154 -5.07 3.00 -11.68
C THR A 154 -4.85 4.04 -10.58
N LEU A 155 -5.45 3.85 -9.42
CA LEU A 155 -5.32 4.75 -8.28
C LEU A 155 -3.91 4.74 -7.69
N VAL A 156 -3.30 3.57 -7.57
CA VAL A 156 -1.91 3.41 -7.11
C VAL A 156 -0.93 4.11 -8.05
N ALA A 157 -1.09 3.93 -9.36
CA ALA A 157 -0.28 4.63 -10.36
C ALA A 157 -0.47 6.14 -10.29
N ALA A 158 -1.68 6.62 -10.02
CA ALA A 158 -1.96 8.06 -9.90
C ALA A 158 -1.36 8.69 -8.63
N LEU A 159 -1.09 7.91 -7.59
CA LEU A 159 -0.42 8.38 -6.36
C LEU A 159 1.11 8.40 -6.50
N ALA A 160 1.68 7.51 -7.28
CA ALA A 160 3.13 7.30 -7.35
C ALA A 160 3.85 8.36 -8.19
N ASP A 161 5.13 8.57 -7.89
CA ASP A 161 6.04 9.38 -8.70
C ASP A 161 6.64 8.56 -9.84
N ASP A 162 6.97 7.30 -9.56
CA ASP A 162 7.54 6.33 -10.48
C ASP A 162 6.72 5.05 -10.48
N VAL A 163 6.77 4.31 -11.59
CA VAL A 163 6.14 3.01 -11.74
C VAL A 163 7.19 1.98 -12.14
N TYR A 164 7.24 0.87 -11.43
CA TYR A 164 8.11 -0.26 -11.72
C TYR A 164 7.27 -1.49 -12.05
N ILE A 165 7.43 -2.00 -13.27
CA ILE A 165 6.73 -3.18 -13.79
C ILE A 165 7.78 -4.17 -14.28
N PRO A 166 8.23 -5.13 -13.46
CA PRO A 166 9.21 -6.11 -13.90
C PRO A 166 8.66 -7.03 -15.00
N TYR A 167 7.37 -7.30 -14.95
CA TYR A 167 6.68 -8.09 -15.96
C TYR A 167 5.17 -7.81 -15.95
N ALA A 168 4.59 -7.61 -17.14
CA ALA A 168 3.16 -7.33 -17.36
C ALA A 168 2.43 -8.52 -18.01
#